data_ade070e48f4508f13906ece1123daa64
#
_entry.id   ade070e48f4508f13906ece1123daa64
#
_cell.length_a   1.000
_cell.length_b   1.000
_cell.length_c   1.000
_cell.angle_alpha   90.00
_cell.angle_beta   90.00
_cell.angle_gamma   90.00
#
_symmetry.space_group_name_H-M   'P 1'
#
loop_
_entity.id
_entity.type
_entity.pdbx_description
1 polymer ?
#
loop_
_entity_poly.entity_id
_entity_poly.type
_entity_poly.pdbx_seq_one_letter_code
_entity_poly.pdbx_strand_id
1 'polypeptide(L)'
;MSLVLNRENLLKFRAVKTFRLQEKEVSPITSLNFDDNGKYLLTAAANDNMHLYDSVSCKFLNTIGSKKYGCHSAKFTHAQNECIYSSTMKSFDIRHLNLETNQYLRYFTGHGALVHDIEMSPLDDTFLSASYDESIRLWDLRSSKAQAIIPSVVPNCIAYDPSGLVFALGNPESMEIGLYNIKQLINGPFLTIKLESALFNLKKNWNKLEFSNDGKYLLVGSSYGKHLVLDAFDGKILFELSGTKAFPNREFLDSGSSCFTPDGKFTVGTDYDGKIAFWNHSSSISNKSLKPIASIHAAPDSCPRTIAFNPKYSMFVTADENVDFYVYDNN
;
A
#
# COMPACT_ATOMS: atom_id res chain seq x y z
N MET A 1 22.18 -9.36 11.84
CA MET A 1 21.60 -8.66 12.99
C MET A 1 20.48 -7.78 12.47
N SER A 2 19.29 -7.89 13.03
CA SER A 2 18.19 -6.97 12.67
C SER A 2 18.54 -5.58 13.17
N LEU A 3 18.49 -4.58 12.31
CA LEU A 3 18.69 -3.18 12.69
C LEU A 3 17.56 -2.76 13.65
N VAL A 4 17.95 -2.28 14.83
CA VAL A 4 16.99 -1.66 15.75
C VAL A 4 16.72 -0.22 15.28
N LEU A 5 15.50 0.04 14.84
CA LEU A 5 15.11 1.37 14.41
C LEU A 5 15.00 2.29 15.65
N ASN A 6 15.66 3.43 15.58
CA ASN A 6 15.58 4.53 16.53
C ASN A 6 15.81 5.85 15.78
N ARG A 7 15.66 6.99 16.48
CA ARG A 7 15.80 8.32 15.85
C ARG A 7 17.11 8.50 15.08
N GLU A 8 18.21 8.07 15.64
CA GLU A 8 19.54 8.24 15.04
C GLU A 8 19.69 7.39 13.78
N ASN A 9 19.23 6.14 13.84
CA ASN A 9 19.27 5.21 12.72
C ASN A 9 18.33 5.63 11.58
N LEU A 10 17.17 6.20 11.89
CA LEU A 10 16.24 6.70 10.87
C LEU A 10 16.85 7.85 10.06
N LEU A 11 17.73 8.65 10.64
CA LEU A 11 18.43 9.72 9.94
C LEU A 11 19.58 9.22 9.04
N LYS A 12 19.95 7.95 9.14
CA LYS A 12 21.03 7.33 8.34
C LYS A 12 20.53 6.66 7.04
N PHE A 13 19.23 6.64 6.80
CA PHE A 13 18.75 6.20 5.50
C PHE A 13 19.17 7.17 4.39
N ARG A 14 19.69 6.63 3.30
CA ARG A 14 20.13 7.40 2.13
C ARG A 14 19.58 6.80 0.86
N ALA A 15 19.25 7.66 -0.09
CA ALA A 15 18.95 7.25 -1.46
C ALA A 15 20.24 6.69 -2.10
N VAL A 16 20.28 5.39 -2.32
CA VAL A 16 21.44 4.71 -2.93
C VAL A 16 21.26 4.50 -4.42
N LYS A 17 20.02 4.48 -4.90
CA LYS A 17 19.71 4.29 -6.30
C LYS A 17 18.40 4.97 -6.66
N THR A 18 18.41 5.71 -7.76
CA THR A 18 17.24 6.31 -8.41
C THR A 18 17.10 5.73 -9.80
N PHE A 19 15.95 5.17 -10.10
CA PHE A 19 15.59 4.75 -11.44
C PHE A 19 14.65 5.79 -12.04
N ARG A 20 15.14 6.46 -13.08
CA ARG A 20 14.33 7.33 -13.95
C ARG A 20 13.78 6.47 -15.07
N LEU A 21 12.48 6.35 -15.13
CA LEU A 21 11.87 5.61 -16.24
C LEU A 21 12.07 6.41 -17.51
N GLN A 22 12.95 5.90 -18.41
CA GLN A 22 13.28 6.53 -19.70
C GLN A 22 12.19 6.23 -20.73
N GLU A 23 10.97 6.63 -20.45
CA GLU A 23 9.88 6.51 -21.42
C GLU A 23 9.63 7.86 -22.07
N LYS A 24 9.10 7.85 -23.30
CA LYS A 24 8.79 9.08 -24.05
C LYS A 24 7.79 9.98 -23.32
N GLU A 25 7.03 9.41 -22.42
CA GLU A 25 6.10 10.09 -21.52
C GLU A 25 6.39 9.63 -20.09
N VAL A 26 6.73 10.57 -19.24
CA VAL A 26 6.90 10.33 -17.81
C VAL A 26 5.56 9.88 -17.25
N SER A 27 5.53 8.72 -16.64
CA SER A 27 4.30 8.16 -16.12
C SER A 27 4.46 7.79 -14.65
N PRO A 28 3.57 8.29 -13.79
CA PRO A 28 3.68 8.06 -12.37
C PRO A 28 3.46 6.59 -12.01
N ILE A 29 4.23 6.13 -11.04
CA ILE A 29 4.04 4.84 -10.38
C ILE A 29 2.82 4.93 -9.48
N THR A 30 1.90 4.00 -9.63
CA THR A 30 0.64 3.94 -8.88
C THR A 30 0.68 2.93 -7.74
N SER A 31 1.53 1.90 -7.81
CA SER A 31 1.67 0.94 -6.74
C SER A 31 3.09 0.42 -6.57
N LEU A 32 3.44 0.11 -5.33
CA LEU A 32 4.68 -0.53 -4.90
C LEU A 32 4.33 -1.77 -4.08
N ASN A 33 4.93 -2.90 -4.41
CA ASN A 33 4.77 -4.12 -3.63
C ASN A 33 6.06 -4.94 -3.60
N PHE A 34 6.50 -5.32 -2.40
CA PHE A 34 7.59 -6.27 -2.21
C PHE A 34 7.03 -7.70 -2.16
N ASP A 35 7.85 -8.66 -2.58
CA ASP A 35 7.59 -10.08 -2.32
C ASP A 35 7.78 -10.40 -0.82
N ASP A 36 7.29 -11.56 -0.36
CA ASP A 36 7.33 -11.97 1.05
C ASP A 36 8.75 -12.04 1.63
N ASN A 37 9.74 -12.30 0.78
CA ASN A 37 11.15 -12.36 1.15
C ASN A 37 11.86 -11.00 1.07
N GLY A 38 11.18 -9.98 0.57
CA GLY A 38 11.74 -8.65 0.38
C GLY A 38 12.84 -8.59 -0.69
N LYS A 39 12.98 -9.63 -1.52
CA LYS A 39 14.02 -9.72 -2.55
C LYS A 39 13.64 -8.95 -3.81
N TYR A 40 12.37 -8.98 -4.18
CA TYR A 40 11.87 -8.33 -5.37
C TYR A 40 10.90 -7.21 -5.03
N LEU A 41 10.93 -6.17 -5.85
CA LEU A 41 9.97 -5.09 -5.85
C LEU A 41 9.25 -5.07 -7.19
N LEU A 42 7.92 -5.08 -7.17
CA LEU A 42 7.05 -4.89 -8.32
C LEU A 42 6.40 -3.50 -8.23
N THR A 43 6.39 -2.78 -9.34
CA THR A 43 5.69 -1.50 -9.45
C THR A 43 4.69 -1.55 -10.59
N ALA A 44 3.56 -0.87 -10.47
CA ALA A 44 2.68 -0.58 -11.59
C ALA A 44 2.70 0.92 -11.87
N ALA A 45 2.64 1.27 -13.15
CA ALA A 45 2.68 2.66 -13.61
C ALA A 45 1.42 2.99 -14.42
N ALA A 46 1.04 4.27 -14.45
CA ALA A 46 -0.15 4.74 -15.15
C ALA A 46 -0.06 4.61 -16.69
N ASN A 47 1.10 4.27 -17.25
CA ASN A 47 1.32 3.98 -18.66
C ASN A 47 1.15 2.49 -19.02
N ASP A 48 0.49 1.72 -18.16
CA ASP A 48 0.21 0.30 -18.36
C ASP A 48 1.44 -0.63 -18.34
N ASN A 49 2.54 -0.17 -17.74
CA ASN A 49 3.72 -0.97 -17.53
C ASN A 49 3.86 -1.35 -16.06
N MET A 50 4.38 -2.55 -15.82
CA MET A 50 4.90 -2.98 -14.54
C MET A 50 6.40 -3.11 -14.64
N HIS A 51 7.11 -2.76 -13.56
CA HIS A 51 8.56 -2.86 -13.51
C HIS A 51 8.98 -3.75 -12.35
N LEU A 52 9.90 -4.66 -12.63
CA LEU A 52 10.46 -5.60 -11.66
C LEU A 52 11.88 -5.21 -11.31
N TYR A 53 12.18 -5.16 -10.02
CA TYR A 53 13.50 -4.83 -9.48
C TYR A 53 13.97 -5.92 -8.52
N ASP A 54 15.28 -6.16 -8.50
CA ASP A 54 15.95 -6.85 -7.39
C ASP A 54 16.26 -5.79 -6.32
N SER A 55 15.57 -5.87 -5.19
CA SER A 55 15.70 -4.88 -4.12
C SER A 55 17.00 -5.02 -3.35
N VAL A 56 17.57 -6.23 -3.23
CA VAL A 56 18.80 -6.48 -2.50
C VAL A 56 20.02 -5.90 -3.22
N SER A 57 20.06 -6.07 -4.54
CA SER A 57 21.14 -5.51 -5.37
C SER A 57 20.81 -4.13 -5.93
N CYS A 58 19.63 -3.61 -5.65
CA CYS A 58 19.10 -2.37 -6.21
C CYS A 58 19.25 -2.31 -7.73
N LYS A 59 18.80 -3.36 -8.44
CA LYS A 59 18.88 -3.46 -9.90
C LYS A 59 17.50 -3.55 -10.54
N PHE A 60 17.34 -2.84 -11.63
CA PHE A 60 16.21 -3.04 -12.54
C PHE A 60 16.40 -4.39 -13.26
N LEU A 61 15.35 -5.20 -13.29
CA LEU A 61 15.36 -6.51 -13.93
C LEU A 61 14.61 -6.50 -15.26
N ASN A 62 13.35 -6.08 -15.26
CA ASN A 62 12.50 -6.18 -16.44
C ASN A 62 11.34 -5.19 -16.42
N THR A 63 10.84 -4.86 -17.63
CA THR A 63 9.54 -4.19 -17.83
C THR A 63 8.54 -5.19 -18.42
N ILE A 64 7.38 -5.28 -17.79
CA ILE A 64 6.27 -6.13 -18.21
C ILE A 64 5.16 -5.21 -18.71
N GLY A 65 4.98 -5.15 -20.02
CA GLY A 65 3.98 -4.30 -20.65
C GLY A 65 2.58 -4.93 -20.64
N SER A 66 1.60 -4.21 -20.15
CA SER A 66 0.18 -4.59 -20.21
C SER A 66 -0.65 -3.66 -21.11
N LYS A 67 -0.06 -3.12 -22.17
CA LYS A 67 -0.68 -2.13 -23.07
C LYS A 67 -2.03 -2.51 -23.66
N LYS A 68 -2.33 -3.81 -23.71
CA LYS A 68 -3.62 -4.30 -24.23
C LYS A 68 -4.72 -4.19 -23.19
N TYR A 69 -4.42 -4.36 -21.93
CA TYR A 69 -5.39 -4.50 -20.84
C TYR A 69 -5.26 -3.43 -19.77
N GLY A 70 -4.15 -2.69 -19.77
CA GLY A 70 -3.80 -1.79 -18.70
C GLY A 70 -3.31 -2.52 -17.45
N CYS A 71 -2.77 -1.81 -16.49
CA CYS A 71 -2.44 -2.37 -15.20
C CYS A 71 -2.61 -1.36 -14.06
N HIS A 72 -3.10 -1.85 -12.93
CA HIS A 72 -3.18 -1.09 -11.69
C HIS A 72 -3.10 -2.06 -10.51
N SER A 73 -2.67 -1.56 -9.33
CA SER A 73 -2.63 -2.33 -8.08
C SER A 73 -2.00 -3.72 -8.22
N ALA A 74 -0.74 -3.76 -8.70
CA ALA A 74 -0.01 -5.03 -8.87
C ALA A 74 0.55 -5.52 -7.52
N LYS A 75 0.31 -6.79 -7.21
CA LYS A 75 0.76 -7.46 -5.98
C LYS A 75 1.44 -8.79 -6.32
N PHE A 76 2.54 -9.12 -5.63
CA PHE A 76 3.08 -10.47 -5.65
C PHE A 76 2.07 -11.45 -5.03
N THR A 77 2.08 -12.67 -5.52
CA THR A 77 1.53 -13.82 -4.79
C THR A 77 2.60 -14.38 -3.86
N HIS A 78 2.31 -15.46 -3.12
CA HIS A 78 3.34 -16.14 -2.31
C HIS A 78 4.41 -16.84 -3.15
N ALA A 79 4.17 -17.02 -4.45
CA ALA A 79 5.19 -17.45 -5.41
C ALA A 79 6.00 -16.24 -5.90
N GLN A 80 7.32 -16.27 -5.72
CA GLN A 80 8.22 -15.14 -6.03
C GLN A 80 8.17 -14.63 -7.48
N ASN A 81 7.79 -15.49 -8.41
CA ASN A 81 7.75 -15.17 -9.84
C ASN A 81 6.32 -14.97 -10.36
N GLU A 82 5.37 -14.78 -9.48
CA GLU A 82 3.97 -14.61 -9.86
C GLU A 82 3.36 -13.34 -9.23
N CYS A 83 2.52 -12.69 -9.99
CA CYS A 83 1.79 -11.52 -9.51
C CYS A 83 0.34 -11.54 -9.96
N ILE A 84 -0.51 -10.82 -9.24
CA ILE A 84 -1.85 -10.44 -9.67
C ILE A 84 -1.91 -8.93 -9.86
N TYR A 85 -2.71 -8.50 -10.83
CA TYR A 85 -2.96 -7.07 -11.07
C TYR A 85 -4.33 -6.83 -11.67
N SER A 86 -4.89 -5.66 -11.48
CA SER A 86 -6.16 -5.26 -12.08
C SER A 86 -5.96 -4.68 -13.47
N SER A 87 -6.85 -5.05 -14.40
CA SER A 87 -6.91 -4.46 -15.73
C SER A 87 -7.64 -3.12 -15.69
N THR A 88 -7.14 -2.13 -16.43
CA THR A 88 -7.74 -0.80 -16.54
C THR A 88 -8.44 -0.58 -17.88
N MET A 89 -8.18 -1.45 -18.87
CA MET A 89 -8.71 -1.35 -20.22
C MET A 89 -9.33 -2.66 -20.69
N LYS A 90 -10.32 -2.59 -21.58
CA LYS A 90 -11.06 -3.69 -22.24
C LYS A 90 -11.90 -4.57 -21.32
N SER A 91 -11.44 -4.84 -20.11
CA SER A 91 -12.17 -5.58 -19.08
C SER A 91 -11.67 -5.13 -17.72
N PHE A 92 -12.43 -5.44 -16.68
CA PHE A 92 -12.06 -5.17 -15.29
C PHE A 92 -11.61 -6.44 -14.57
N ASP A 93 -11.09 -7.42 -15.35
CA ASP A 93 -10.59 -8.66 -14.80
C ASP A 93 -9.31 -8.43 -14.01
N ILE A 94 -9.12 -9.22 -12.98
CA ILE A 94 -7.84 -9.36 -12.31
C ILE A 94 -7.08 -10.49 -13.01
N ARG A 95 -5.80 -10.25 -13.27
CA ARG A 95 -4.94 -11.14 -14.03
C ARG A 95 -3.87 -11.71 -13.16
N HIS A 96 -3.69 -13.03 -13.22
CA HIS A 96 -2.60 -13.76 -12.60
C HIS A 96 -1.53 -14.02 -13.65
N LEU A 97 -0.33 -13.53 -13.43
CA LEU A 97 0.75 -13.53 -14.41
C LEU A 97 2.03 -14.14 -13.80
N ASN A 98 2.68 -14.99 -14.58
CA ASN A 98 4.05 -15.41 -14.28
C ASN A 98 5.04 -14.38 -14.84
N LEU A 99 5.84 -13.77 -13.97
CA LEU A 99 6.75 -12.67 -14.28
C LEU A 99 7.99 -13.12 -15.06
N GLU A 100 8.36 -14.40 -14.96
CA GLU A 100 9.52 -14.96 -15.66
C GLU A 100 9.19 -15.33 -17.10
N THR A 101 8.07 -16.03 -17.29
CA THR A 101 7.63 -16.50 -18.61
C THR A 101 6.73 -15.51 -19.35
N ASN A 102 6.25 -14.47 -18.64
CA ASN A 102 5.26 -13.52 -19.13
C ASN A 102 3.96 -14.18 -19.63
N GLN A 103 3.58 -15.29 -19.01
CA GLN A 103 2.37 -16.04 -19.35
C GLN A 103 1.28 -15.82 -18.32
N TYR A 104 0.05 -15.63 -18.79
CA TYR A 104 -1.13 -15.57 -17.91
C TYR A 104 -1.45 -16.96 -17.38
N LEU A 105 -1.53 -17.09 -16.07
CA LEU A 105 -1.88 -18.32 -15.38
C LEU A 105 -3.40 -18.42 -15.19
N ARG A 106 -4.05 -17.28 -14.87
CA ARG A 106 -5.49 -17.23 -14.62
C ARG A 106 -6.06 -15.83 -14.83
N TYR A 107 -7.38 -15.80 -15.03
CA TYR A 107 -8.20 -14.60 -15.06
C TYR A 107 -9.30 -14.73 -14.01
N PHE A 108 -9.52 -13.67 -13.22
CA PHE A 108 -10.60 -13.58 -12.25
C PHE A 108 -11.62 -12.59 -12.79
N THR A 109 -12.68 -13.15 -13.39
CA THR A 109 -13.69 -12.38 -14.11
C THR A 109 -14.92 -12.18 -13.24
N GLY A 110 -15.47 -10.99 -13.24
CA GLY A 110 -16.72 -10.73 -12.52
C GLY A 110 -16.95 -9.29 -12.11
N HIS A 111 -15.90 -8.48 -11.85
CA HIS A 111 -16.09 -7.06 -11.58
C HIS A 111 -16.67 -6.32 -12.80
N GLY A 112 -17.64 -5.43 -12.53
CA GLY A 112 -18.33 -4.62 -13.53
C GLY A 112 -17.70 -3.25 -13.76
N ALA A 113 -16.74 -2.85 -12.92
CA ALA A 113 -16.00 -1.59 -13.02
C ALA A 113 -14.54 -1.77 -12.57
N LEU A 114 -13.73 -0.72 -12.69
CA LEU A 114 -12.32 -0.73 -12.35
C LEU A 114 -12.08 -1.24 -10.92
N VAL A 115 -11.20 -2.21 -10.78
CA VAL A 115 -10.66 -2.68 -9.50
C VAL A 115 -9.52 -1.75 -9.11
N HIS A 116 -9.69 -1.03 -8.03
CA HIS A 116 -8.76 0.01 -7.58
C HIS A 116 -7.85 -0.43 -6.44
N ASP A 117 -8.21 -1.50 -5.73
CA ASP A 117 -7.37 -2.05 -4.66
C ASP A 117 -7.41 -3.58 -4.66
N ILE A 118 -6.26 -4.19 -4.39
CA ILE A 118 -6.07 -5.65 -4.29
C ILE A 118 -5.17 -5.91 -3.09
N GLU A 119 -5.57 -6.85 -2.21
CA GLU A 119 -4.76 -7.30 -1.10
C GLU A 119 -4.69 -8.82 -1.04
N MET A 120 -3.46 -9.35 -0.99
CA MET A 120 -3.22 -10.79 -0.78
C MET A 120 -3.43 -11.13 0.70
N SER A 121 -4.04 -12.28 0.96
CA SER A 121 -4.07 -12.85 2.31
C SER A 121 -2.65 -13.15 2.77
N PRO A 122 -2.23 -12.78 3.98
CA PRO A 122 -0.90 -13.16 4.48
C PRO A 122 -0.79 -14.63 4.91
N LEU A 123 -1.91 -15.39 4.85
CA LEU A 123 -2.01 -16.76 5.37
C LEU A 123 -2.07 -17.82 4.26
N ASP A 124 -2.73 -17.50 3.15
CA ASP A 124 -3.05 -18.47 2.10
C ASP A 124 -3.16 -17.80 0.72
N ASP A 125 -3.41 -18.60 -0.32
CA ASP A 125 -3.54 -18.16 -1.70
C ASP A 125 -4.89 -17.48 -2.03
N THR A 126 -5.53 -16.84 -1.04
CA THR A 126 -6.72 -16.03 -1.27
C THR A 126 -6.35 -14.54 -1.34
N PHE A 127 -7.22 -13.74 -1.95
CA PHE A 127 -7.05 -12.30 -2.02
C PHE A 127 -8.39 -11.57 -2.06
N LEU A 128 -8.37 -10.34 -1.61
CA LEU A 128 -9.50 -9.40 -1.73
C LEU A 128 -9.26 -8.43 -2.86
N SER A 129 -10.36 -8.02 -3.48
CA SER A 129 -10.36 -6.92 -4.45
C SER A 129 -11.48 -5.94 -4.17
N ALA A 130 -11.21 -4.65 -4.33
CA ALA A 130 -12.15 -3.57 -4.19
C ALA A 130 -12.37 -2.88 -5.55
N SER A 131 -13.63 -2.67 -5.96
CA SER A 131 -13.97 -2.14 -7.26
C SER A 131 -14.98 -1.00 -7.18
N TYR A 132 -14.96 -0.14 -8.20
CA TYR A 132 -15.99 0.87 -8.42
C TYR A 132 -17.35 0.29 -8.82
N ASP A 133 -17.49 -1.04 -8.93
CA ASP A 133 -18.77 -1.73 -9.08
C ASP A 133 -19.53 -1.89 -7.75
N GLU A 134 -19.08 -1.19 -6.69
CA GLU A 134 -19.66 -1.21 -5.35
C GLU A 134 -19.60 -2.60 -4.69
N SER A 135 -18.58 -3.39 -5.05
CA SER A 135 -18.35 -4.69 -4.43
C SER A 135 -16.89 -4.93 -4.01
N ILE A 136 -16.74 -5.62 -2.90
CA ILE A 136 -15.51 -6.29 -2.49
C ILE A 136 -15.69 -7.77 -2.79
N ARG A 137 -14.68 -8.40 -3.38
CA ARG A 137 -14.72 -9.83 -3.69
C ARG A 137 -13.56 -10.57 -3.07
N LEU A 138 -13.87 -11.74 -2.53
CA LEU A 138 -12.89 -12.71 -2.08
C LEU A 138 -12.65 -13.73 -3.18
N TRP A 139 -11.40 -13.97 -3.50
CA TRP A 139 -10.95 -14.89 -4.53
C TRP A 139 -9.95 -15.90 -3.96
N ASP A 140 -9.76 -16.98 -4.70
CA ASP A 140 -8.74 -18.00 -4.46
C ASP A 140 -7.94 -18.16 -5.76
N LEU A 141 -6.61 -18.13 -5.70
CA LEU A 141 -5.76 -18.26 -6.89
C LEU A 141 -6.02 -19.56 -7.68
N ARG A 142 -6.59 -20.58 -7.04
CA ARG A 142 -6.95 -21.87 -7.64
C ARG A 142 -8.28 -21.86 -8.39
N SER A 143 -9.12 -20.84 -8.18
CA SER A 143 -10.46 -20.74 -8.77
C SER A 143 -10.66 -19.41 -9.48
N SER A 144 -11.22 -19.42 -10.69
CA SER A 144 -11.55 -18.19 -11.42
C SER A 144 -12.82 -17.49 -10.95
N LYS A 145 -13.59 -18.10 -10.04
CA LYS A 145 -14.84 -17.55 -9.51
C LYS A 145 -14.61 -16.96 -8.13
N ALA A 146 -15.26 -15.81 -7.86
CA ALA A 146 -15.28 -15.24 -6.52
C ALA A 146 -15.94 -16.21 -5.52
N GLN A 147 -15.30 -16.38 -4.37
CA GLN A 147 -15.82 -17.19 -3.27
C GLN A 147 -16.88 -16.43 -2.46
N ALA A 148 -16.74 -15.12 -2.36
CA ALA A 148 -17.70 -14.25 -1.70
C ALA A 148 -17.75 -12.87 -2.38
N ILE A 149 -18.89 -12.21 -2.25
CA ILE A 149 -19.12 -10.84 -2.72
C ILE A 149 -19.76 -10.06 -1.57
N ILE A 150 -19.17 -8.93 -1.23
CA ILE A 150 -19.62 -8.04 -0.16
C ILE A 150 -20.00 -6.71 -0.82
N PRO A 151 -21.25 -6.25 -0.71
CA PRO A 151 -21.63 -4.91 -1.14
C PRO A 151 -20.87 -3.85 -0.33
N SER A 152 -20.36 -2.83 -1.00
CA SER A 152 -19.61 -1.75 -0.34
C SER A 152 -19.80 -0.44 -1.10
N VAL A 153 -19.84 0.67 -0.37
CA VAL A 153 -19.85 2.01 -0.97
C VAL A 153 -18.43 2.39 -1.39
N VAL A 154 -18.27 3.01 -2.53
CA VAL A 154 -16.99 3.43 -3.09
C VAL A 154 -16.71 4.93 -2.89
N PRO A 155 -15.44 5.35 -2.92
CA PRO A 155 -14.21 4.55 -2.93
C PRO A 155 -13.98 3.86 -1.59
N ASN A 156 -13.22 2.77 -1.60
CA ASN A 156 -12.86 2.04 -0.38
C ASN A 156 -11.40 1.59 -0.41
N CYS A 157 -10.84 1.32 0.77
CA CYS A 157 -9.50 0.79 0.97
C CYS A 157 -9.61 -0.50 1.75
N ILE A 158 -8.81 -1.48 1.43
CA ILE A 158 -8.79 -2.78 2.10
C ILE A 158 -7.40 -3.07 2.67
N ALA A 159 -7.36 -3.77 3.80
CA ALA A 159 -6.13 -4.27 4.38
C ALA A 159 -6.39 -5.54 5.17
N TYR A 160 -5.55 -6.56 5.01
CA TYR A 160 -5.55 -7.72 5.89
C TYR A 160 -4.79 -7.44 7.18
N ASP A 161 -5.28 -8.00 8.26
CA ASP A 161 -4.50 -8.11 9.47
C ASP A 161 -3.43 -9.22 9.32
N PRO A 162 -2.31 -9.19 10.06
CA PRO A 162 -1.23 -10.18 9.90
C PRO A 162 -1.64 -11.64 10.16
N SER A 163 -2.75 -11.89 10.85
CA SER A 163 -3.27 -13.24 11.06
C SER A 163 -4.00 -13.81 9.83
N GLY A 164 -4.38 -12.95 8.87
CA GLY A 164 -5.20 -13.33 7.72
C GLY A 164 -6.64 -13.72 8.06
N LEU A 165 -7.06 -13.59 9.31
CA LEU A 165 -8.41 -13.93 9.77
C LEU A 165 -9.36 -12.75 9.76
N VAL A 166 -8.81 -11.54 9.78
CA VAL A 166 -9.53 -10.27 9.79
C VAL A 166 -9.05 -9.41 8.63
N PHE A 167 -9.94 -8.61 8.07
CA PHE A 167 -9.57 -7.49 7.21
C PHE A 167 -10.35 -6.24 7.57
N ALA A 168 -9.74 -5.11 7.32
CA ALA A 168 -10.36 -3.80 7.42
C ALA A 168 -10.88 -3.36 6.05
N LEU A 169 -12.08 -2.81 6.03
CA LEU A 169 -12.68 -2.16 4.89
C LEU A 169 -13.01 -0.72 5.28
N GLY A 170 -12.27 0.21 4.72
CA GLY A 170 -12.44 1.63 4.99
C GLY A 170 -13.21 2.34 3.91
N ASN A 171 -14.19 3.15 4.30
CA ASN A 171 -14.96 3.97 3.41
C ASN A 171 -14.73 5.46 3.71
N PRO A 172 -14.01 6.19 2.84
CA PRO A 172 -13.77 7.63 3.01
C PRO A 172 -15.04 8.49 2.95
N GLU A 173 -16.07 8.09 2.21
CA GLU A 173 -17.31 8.88 2.08
C GLU A 173 -18.13 8.84 3.36
N SER A 174 -18.31 7.66 3.96
CA SER A 174 -19.02 7.53 5.24
C SER A 174 -18.15 7.82 6.46
N MET A 175 -16.82 7.94 6.27
CA MET A 175 -15.86 8.07 7.36
C MET A 175 -15.91 6.89 8.34
N GLU A 176 -16.08 5.68 7.81
CA GLU A 176 -16.21 4.47 8.59
C GLU A 176 -15.19 3.41 8.16
N ILE A 177 -14.75 2.61 9.12
CA ILE A 177 -13.92 1.43 8.87
C ILE A 177 -14.64 0.24 9.51
N GLY A 178 -14.96 -0.77 8.69
CA GLY A 178 -15.51 -2.04 9.14
C GLY A 178 -14.41 -3.07 9.30
N LEU A 179 -14.36 -3.78 10.42
CA LEU A 179 -13.53 -4.96 10.62
C LEU A 179 -14.37 -6.22 10.38
N TYR A 180 -13.91 -7.06 9.47
CA TYR A 180 -14.62 -8.27 9.02
C TYR A 180 -13.83 -9.52 9.36
N ASN A 181 -14.54 -10.56 9.78
CA ASN A 181 -13.97 -11.90 9.89
C ASN A 181 -14.09 -12.61 8.53
N ILE A 182 -12.97 -13.06 7.96
CA ILE A 182 -12.92 -13.69 6.63
C ILE A 182 -13.80 -14.96 6.54
N LYS A 183 -14.00 -15.66 7.66
CA LYS A 183 -14.82 -16.87 7.73
C LYS A 183 -16.32 -16.58 7.92
N GLN A 184 -16.70 -15.33 8.21
CA GLN A 184 -18.08 -14.95 8.57
C GLN A 184 -18.54 -13.69 7.82
N LEU A 185 -18.16 -13.56 6.56
CA LEU A 185 -18.42 -12.38 5.72
C LEU A 185 -19.91 -12.02 5.63
N ILE A 186 -20.80 -13.02 5.64
CA ILE A 186 -22.26 -12.84 5.54
C ILE A 186 -22.82 -12.06 6.73
N ASN A 187 -22.15 -12.12 7.89
CA ASN A 187 -22.60 -11.44 9.11
C ASN A 187 -22.32 -9.92 9.11
N GLY A 188 -21.62 -9.42 8.08
CA GLY A 188 -21.14 -8.04 8.05
C GLY A 188 -19.94 -7.80 8.99
N PRO A 189 -19.58 -6.52 9.24
CA PRO A 189 -18.47 -6.19 10.12
C PRO A 189 -18.82 -6.52 11.58
N PHE A 190 -17.88 -7.12 12.30
CA PHE A 190 -18.04 -7.35 13.75
C PHE A 190 -17.72 -6.09 14.58
N LEU A 191 -16.97 -5.15 13.99
CA LEU A 191 -16.70 -3.83 14.56
C LEU A 191 -16.80 -2.77 13.47
N THR A 192 -17.53 -1.69 13.73
CA THR A 192 -17.56 -0.49 12.86
C THR A 192 -16.96 0.68 13.62
N ILE A 193 -15.89 1.22 13.10
CA ILE A 193 -15.17 2.37 13.64
C ILE A 193 -15.65 3.60 12.89
N LYS A 194 -16.19 4.58 13.62
CA LYS A 194 -16.60 5.87 13.05
C LYS A 194 -15.50 6.91 13.31
N LEU A 195 -14.96 7.47 12.24
CA LEU A 195 -13.98 8.53 12.34
C LEU A 195 -14.70 9.86 12.44
N GLU A 196 -14.50 10.61 13.53
CA GLU A 196 -15.14 11.91 13.73
C GLU A 196 -14.63 12.92 12.69
N SER A 197 -15.55 13.50 11.92
CA SER A 197 -15.25 14.47 10.85
C SER A 197 -14.55 15.76 11.34
N ALA A 198 -14.68 16.10 12.62
CA ALA A 198 -14.08 17.28 13.22
C ALA A 198 -12.53 17.20 13.29
N LEU A 199 -11.95 15.99 13.29
CA LEU A 199 -10.52 15.80 13.27
C LEU A 199 -9.93 15.84 11.86
N PHE A 200 -10.78 15.73 10.81
CA PHE A 200 -10.27 15.49 9.46
C PHE A 200 -11.12 16.15 8.39
N ASN A 201 -10.53 17.09 7.66
CA ASN A 201 -10.92 17.37 6.28
C ASN A 201 -10.49 16.21 5.34
N LEU A 202 -10.56 14.96 5.81
CA LEU A 202 -10.07 13.79 5.08
C LEU A 202 -11.08 13.21 4.09
N LYS A 203 -12.31 13.69 4.07
CA LYS A 203 -13.45 13.11 3.35
C LYS A 203 -13.23 12.65 1.90
N LYS A 204 -12.09 12.95 1.29
CA LYS A 204 -11.79 12.54 -0.10
C LYS A 204 -10.35 12.11 -0.33
N ASN A 205 -9.53 12.04 0.73
CA ASN A 205 -8.08 12.01 0.55
C ASN A 205 -7.36 10.86 1.28
N TRP A 206 -8.07 9.98 1.98
CA TRP A 206 -7.44 8.75 2.49
C TRP A 206 -7.55 7.66 1.43
N ASN A 207 -6.42 7.06 1.18
CA ASN A 207 -6.21 6.18 0.05
C ASN A 207 -5.50 4.88 0.46
N LYS A 208 -5.26 4.69 1.77
CA LYS A 208 -4.60 3.49 2.26
C LYS A 208 -5.09 3.10 3.64
N LEU A 209 -5.26 1.80 3.82
CA LEU A 209 -5.28 1.13 5.11
C LEU A 209 -4.08 0.20 5.20
N GLU A 210 -3.52 0.04 6.39
CA GLU A 210 -2.44 -0.91 6.64
C GLU A 210 -2.42 -1.32 8.11
N PHE A 211 -2.39 -2.62 8.38
CA PHE A 211 -2.13 -3.11 9.73
C PHE A 211 -0.63 -3.14 10.00
N SER A 212 -0.24 -2.86 11.25
CA SER A 212 1.13 -3.11 11.68
C SER A 212 1.41 -4.61 11.73
N ASN A 213 2.67 -5.01 11.49
CA ASN A 213 3.04 -6.44 11.45
C ASN A 213 2.80 -7.19 12.77
N ASP A 214 2.68 -6.49 13.89
CA ASP A 214 2.32 -7.07 15.18
C ASP A 214 0.80 -7.08 15.45
N GLY A 215 0.00 -6.60 14.50
CA GLY A 215 -1.46 -6.57 14.56
C GLY A 215 -2.06 -5.58 15.57
N LYS A 216 -1.24 -4.69 16.17
CA LYS A 216 -1.72 -3.78 17.23
C LYS A 216 -2.32 -2.51 16.69
N TYR A 217 -1.85 -2.04 15.55
CA TYR A 217 -2.21 -0.75 14.99
C TYR A 217 -2.81 -0.88 13.60
N LEU A 218 -3.74 0.02 13.30
CA LEU A 218 -4.29 0.23 11.97
C LEU A 218 -3.97 1.66 11.53
N LEU A 219 -3.21 1.80 10.44
CA LEU A 219 -2.88 3.06 9.80
C LEU A 219 -3.98 3.44 8.80
N VAL A 220 -4.44 4.67 8.87
CA VAL A 220 -5.23 5.32 7.83
C VAL A 220 -4.32 6.35 7.15
N GLY A 221 -3.87 6.01 5.97
CA GLY A 221 -3.02 6.87 5.15
C GLY A 221 -3.83 7.88 4.36
N SER A 222 -3.29 9.08 4.18
CA SER A 222 -3.93 10.16 3.45
C SER A 222 -2.93 10.94 2.62
N SER A 223 -3.33 11.37 1.44
CA SER A 223 -2.55 12.29 0.60
C SER A 223 -2.58 13.74 1.10
N TYR A 224 -3.33 14.03 2.18
CA TYR A 224 -3.51 15.39 2.71
C TYR A 224 -2.47 15.81 3.77
N GLY A 225 -1.41 15.01 3.95
CA GLY A 225 -0.34 15.31 4.91
C GLY A 225 -0.71 15.05 6.38
N LYS A 226 -1.78 14.33 6.62
CA LYS A 226 -2.19 13.86 7.94
C LYS A 226 -2.56 12.40 7.85
N HIS A 227 -2.08 11.60 8.81
CA HIS A 227 -2.41 10.18 8.88
C HIS A 227 -2.95 9.86 10.28
N LEU A 228 -3.69 8.75 10.41
CA LEU A 228 -4.16 8.25 11.69
C LEU A 228 -3.54 6.92 12.03
N VAL A 229 -3.29 6.72 13.30
CA VAL A 229 -2.99 5.41 13.86
C VAL A 229 -4.07 5.08 14.88
N LEU A 230 -4.78 3.98 14.64
CA LEU A 230 -5.81 3.46 15.50
C LEU A 230 -5.32 2.21 16.22
N ASP A 231 -5.91 1.93 17.37
CA ASP A 231 -5.85 0.61 17.98
C ASP A 231 -6.62 -0.39 17.10
N ALA A 232 -5.95 -1.44 16.66
CA ALA A 232 -6.55 -2.42 15.76
C ALA A 232 -7.60 -3.30 16.42
N PHE A 233 -7.64 -3.36 17.77
CA PHE A 233 -8.58 -4.19 18.51
C PHE A 233 -9.91 -3.49 18.80
N ASP A 234 -9.86 -2.24 19.31
CA ASP A 234 -11.06 -1.51 19.72
C ASP A 234 -11.38 -0.30 18.81
N GLY A 235 -10.53 -0.02 17.82
CA GLY A 235 -10.72 1.03 16.84
C GLY A 235 -10.52 2.44 17.37
N LYS A 236 -10.01 2.62 18.60
CA LYS A 236 -9.76 3.96 19.13
C LYS A 236 -8.65 4.68 18.37
N ILE A 237 -8.86 5.95 18.06
CA ILE A 237 -7.81 6.82 17.52
C ILE A 237 -6.76 7.03 18.61
N LEU A 238 -5.57 6.50 18.39
CA LEU A 238 -4.43 6.65 19.28
C LEU A 238 -3.64 7.92 18.94
N PHE A 239 -3.32 8.10 17.65
CA PHE A 239 -2.48 9.20 17.22
C PHE A 239 -2.95 9.80 15.89
N GLU A 240 -2.86 11.13 15.80
CA GLU A 240 -2.87 11.90 14.56
C GLU A 240 -1.42 12.24 14.20
N LEU A 241 -0.98 11.80 13.03
CA LEU A 241 0.35 12.09 12.52
C LEU A 241 0.26 13.34 11.63
N SER A 242 1.06 14.35 11.96
CA SER A 242 1.05 15.66 11.27
C SER A 242 2.46 16.14 10.98
N GLY A 243 2.59 17.18 10.15
CA GLY A 243 3.87 17.81 9.85
C GLY A 243 4.45 17.49 8.47
N THR A 244 3.65 16.92 7.60
CA THR A 244 3.88 16.76 6.17
C THR A 244 2.90 17.62 5.36
N LYS A 245 3.24 17.97 4.13
CA LYS A 245 2.39 18.74 3.22
C LYS A 245 1.54 17.83 2.34
N ALA A 246 0.36 18.32 1.98
CA ALA A 246 -0.55 17.60 1.10
C ALA A 246 0.02 17.47 -0.31
N PHE A 247 -0.27 16.35 -0.95
CA PHE A 247 -0.07 16.17 -2.38
C PHE A 247 -1.22 16.81 -3.19
N PRO A 248 -0.93 17.33 -4.38
CA PRO A 248 -2.00 17.74 -5.28
C PRO A 248 -2.87 16.54 -5.68
N ASN A 249 -4.16 16.80 -5.89
CA ASN A 249 -5.08 15.76 -6.34
C ASN A 249 -4.66 15.21 -7.71
N ARG A 250 -4.85 13.91 -7.89
CA ARG A 250 -4.65 13.20 -9.15
C ARG A 250 -5.93 12.45 -9.54
N GLU A 251 -6.08 12.19 -10.83
CA GLU A 251 -7.23 11.46 -11.38
C GLU A 251 -7.18 9.96 -11.10
N PHE A 252 -5.99 9.42 -10.79
CA PHE A 252 -5.81 8.01 -10.48
C PHE A 252 -5.38 7.80 -9.03
N LEU A 253 -5.82 6.69 -8.45
CA LEU A 253 -5.44 6.26 -7.12
C LEU A 253 -3.99 5.75 -7.10
N ASP A 254 -3.36 5.86 -5.95
CA ASP A 254 -2.04 5.33 -5.67
C ASP A 254 -2.04 4.48 -4.39
N SER A 255 -0.98 3.71 -4.16
CA SER A 255 -0.85 2.83 -3.00
C SER A 255 -0.53 3.55 -1.69
N GLY A 256 -0.63 4.88 -1.69
CA GLY A 256 -0.54 5.73 -0.51
C GLY A 256 0.86 6.19 -0.15
N SER A 257 0.89 7.33 0.52
CA SER A 257 2.10 8.08 0.89
C SER A 257 2.61 7.77 2.30
N SER A 258 2.13 6.70 2.93
CA SER A 258 2.56 6.30 4.27
C SER A 258 2.55 4.78 4.43
N CYS A 259 3.41 4.26 5.31
CA CYS A 259 3.47 2.85 5.68
C CYS A 259 4.04 2.68 7.10
N PHE A 260 3.81 1.50 7.70
CA PHE A 260 4.51 1.11 8.91
C PHE A 260 5.94 0.65 8.61
N THR A 261 6.81 0.78 9.60
CA THR A 261 8.08 0.03 9.63
C THR A 261 7.82 -1.42 10.03
N PRO A 262 8.67 -2.38 9.58
CA PRO A 262 8.45 -3.81 9.85
C PRO A 262 8.39 -4.17 11.34
N ASP A 263 9.00 -3.38 12.22
CA ASP A 263 8.95 -3.57 13.67
C ASP A 263 7.67 -3.00 14.33
N GLY A 264 6.78 -2.38 13.54
CA GLY A 264 5.52 -1.81 13.99
C GLY A 264 5.66 -0.61 14.94
N LYS A 265 6.87 -0.03 15.12
CA LYS A 265 7.10 1.07 16.08
C LYS A 265 7.01 2.45 15.47
N PHE A 266 7.24 2.54 14.18
CA PHE A 266 7.24 3.80 13.47
C PHE A 266 6.29 3.76 12.28
N THR A 267 5.75 4.92 11.96
CA THR A 267 5.13 5.19 10.67
C THR A 267 6.09 6.06 9.86
N VAL A 268 6.20 5.77 8.59
CA VAL A 268 6.93 6.60 7.61
C VAL A 268 5.91 7.22 6.69
N GLY A 269 6.07 8.50 6.39
CA GLY A 269 5.20 9.19 5.43
C GLY A 269 5.97 10.20 4.63
N THR A 270 5.49 10.47 3.44
CA THR A 270 6.10 11.37 2.48
C THR A 270 5.22 12.57 2.21
N ASP A 271 5.78 13.63 1.64
CA ASP A 271 5.04 14.82 1.25
C ASP A 271 5.47 15.37 -0.12
N TYR A 272 4.69 16.35 -0.58
CA TYR A 272 4.89 16.97 -1.89
C TYR A 272 6.23 17.71 -2.03
N ASP A 273 6.79 18.22 -0.94
CA ASP A 273 8.10 18.91 -0.94
C ASP A 273 9.29 17.94 -0.92
N GLY A 274 9.05 16.63 -1.02
CA GLY A 274 10.10 15.62 -0.97
C GLY A 274 10.57 15.31 0.45
N LYS A 275 9.81 15.66 1.49
CA LYS A 275 10.12 15.29 2.85
C LYS A 275 9.64 13.87 3.13
N ILE A 276 10.51 13.05 3.72
CA ILE A 276 10.19 11.73 4.25
C ILE A 276 10.27 11.83 5.78
N ALA A 277 9.13 11.71 6.42
CA ALA A 277 8.95 11.94 7.85
C ALA A 277 8.74 10.62 8.59
N PHE A 278 9.24 10.54 9.82
CA PHE A 278 9.13 9.37 10.69
C PHE A 278 8.47 9.75 12.01
N TRP A 279 7.40 9.02 12.38
CA TRP A 279 6.69 9.19 13.65
C TRP A 279 6.87 7.96 14.52
N ASN A 280 7.14 8.16 15.80
CA ASN A 280 7.23 7.09 16.79
C ASN A 280 5.93 7.03 17.59
N HIS A 281 5.19 5.96 17.47
CA HIS A 281 3.95 5.71 18.22
C HIS A 281 4.11 4.70 19.36
N SER A 282 5.31 4.19 19.58
CA SER A 282 5.61 3.31 20.74
C SER A 282 5.84 4.10 22.04
N SER A 283 5.92 5.45 21.99
CA SER A 283 6.10 6.26 23.18
C SER A 283 4.76 6.50 23.87
N SER A 284 4.71 6.31 25.19
CA SER A 284 3.55 6.54 26.07
C SER A 284 3.15 8.02 26.22
N ILE A 285 3.21 8.80 25.15
CA ILE A 285 2.90 10.21 25.18
C ILE A 285 1.39 10.39 25.12
N SER A 286 0.83 11.11 26.08
CA SER A 286 -0.59 11.45 26.21
C SER A 286 -1.11 12.42 25.13
N ASN A 287 -0.30 12.82 24.16
CA ASN A 287 -0.69 13.73 23.09
C ASN A 287 -1.22 12.94 21.89
N LYS A 288 -2.49 13.15 21.56
CA LYS A 288 -3.12 12.57 20.38
C LYS A 288 -2.50 13.03 19.05
N SER A 289 -1.79 14.15 18.99
CA SER A 289 -1.12 14.65 17.78
C SER A 289 0.39 14.49 17.88
N LEU A 290 0.98 13.72 16.96
CA LEU A 290 2.41 13.49 16.87
C LEU A 290 3.03 14.29 15.72
N LYS A 291 4.18 14.92 16.03
CA LYS A 291 5.07 15.50 15.03
C LYS A 291 6.18 14.51 14.69
N PRO A 292 6.79 14.59 13.50
CA PRO A 292 7.91 13.74 13.14
C PRO A 292 9.05 13.85 14.14
N ILE A 293 9.59 12.71 14.57
CA ILE A 293 10.79 12.65 15.40
C ILE A 293 12.09 12.81 14.59
N ALA A 294 12.00 12.44 13.31
CA ALA A 294 13.07 12.53 12.33
C ALA A 294 12.48 12.80 10.95
N SER A 295 13.27 13.40 10.07
CA SER A 295 12.92 13.53 8.67
C SER A 295 14.18 13.57 7.81
N ILE A 296 14.09 13.02 6.61
CA ILE A 296 15.11 13.11 5.58
C ILE A 296 14.46 13.70 4.32
N HIS A 297 15.27 14.11 3.35
CA HIS A 297 14.79 14.56 2.05
C HIS A 297 14.88 13.45 1.02
N ALA A 298 13.91 13.41 0.13
CA ALA A 298 13.91 12.55 -1.03
C ALA A 298 15.13 12.81 -1.93
N ALA A 299 15.39 11.89 -2.84
CA ALA A 299 16.40 12.09 -3.87
C ALA A 299 16.10 13.39 -4.67
N PRO A 300 17.13 14.07 -5.18
CA PRO A 300 16.92 15.28 -6.00
C PRO A 300 15.94 15.03 -7.14
N ASP A 301 15.05 15.97 -7.37
CA ASP A 301 14.00 15.91 -8.40
C ASP A 301 12.97 14.78 -8.23
N SER A 302 12.87 14.20 -7.04
CA SER A 302 11.87 13.18 -6.71
C SER A 302 10.74 13.76 -5.86
N CYS A 303 9.50 13.42 -6.26
CA CYS A 303 8.30 13.70 -5.48
C CYS A 303 7.74 12.34 -4.98
N PRO A 304 8.06 11.92 -3.75
CA PRO A 304 7.80 10.56 -3.28
C PRO A 304 6.33 10.37 -2.90
N ARG A 305 5.47 10.11 -3.87
CA ARG A 305 4.02 10.00 -3.66
C ARG A 305 3.59 8.66 -3.08
N THR A 306 4.28 7.59 -3.45
CA THR A 306 4.05 6.26 -2.90
C THR A 306 5.26 5.79 -2.12
N ILE A 307 5.02 5.01 -1.06
CA ILE A 307 6.07 4.46 -0.20
C ILE A 307 5.75 3.04 0.23
N ALA A 308 6.77 2.19 0.24
CA ALA A 308 6.71 0.86 0.83
C ALA A 308 8.00 0.55 1.58
N PHE A 309 7.88 -0.01 2.79
CA PHE A 309 9.02 -0.52 3.54
C PHE A 309 9.24 -2.00 3.21
N ASN A 310 10.50 -2.40 3.07
CA ASN A 310 10.84 -3.79 2.77
C ASN A 310 10.55 -4.67 4.00
N PRO A 311 9.87 -5.82 3.86
CA PRO A 311 9.46 -6.64 5.00
C PRO A 311 10.63 -7.33 5.73
N LYS A 312 11.80 -7.47 5.08
CA LYS A 312 12.95 -8.25 5.61
C LYS A 312 14.22 -7.44 5.76
N TYR A 313 14.43 -6.44 4.90
CA TYR A 313 15.66 -5.66 4.86
C TYR A 313 15.44 -4.25 5.38
N SER A 314 16.49 -3.66 5.97
CA SER A 314 16.48 -2.27 6.45
C SER A 314 16.55 -1.31 5.27
N MET A 315 15.50 -1.27 4.49
CA MET A 315 15.32 -0.42 3.33
C MET A 315 13.86 -0.11 3.08
N PHE A 316 13.62 0.99 2.42
CA PHE A 316 12.31 1.33 1.89
C PHE A 316 12.46 1.93 0.49
N VAL A 317 11.37 1.96 -0.25
CA VAL A 317 11.33 2.53 -1.59
C VAL A 317 10.22 3.58 -1.64
N THR A 318 10.52 4.69 -2.29
CA THR A 318 9.52 5.69 -2.67
C THR A 318 9.41 5.77 -4.17
N ALA A 319 8.24 6.11 -4.67
CA ALA A 319 8.07 6.34 -6.08
C ALA A 319 6.99 7.37 -6.40
N ASP A 320 7.18 7.96 -7.57
CA ASP A 320 6.22 8.70 -8.37
C ASP A 320 6.67 8.61 -9.85
N GLU A 321 7.36 9.61 -10.38
CA GLU A 321 7.99 9.57 -11.71
C GLU A 321 9.32 8.81 -11.70
N ASN A 322 9.95 8.74 -10.53
CA ASN A 322 11.17 7.98 -10.28
C ASN A 322 10.89 6.88 -9.24
N VAL A 323 11.75 5.87 -9.20
CA VAL A 323 11.76 4.84 -8.15
C VAL A 323 13.06 4.97 -7.38
N ASP A 324 12.97 5.36 -6.10
CA ASP A 324 14.11 5.66 -5.25
C ASP A 324 14.26 4.62 -4.14
N PHE A 325 15.42 3.98 -4.09
CA PHE A 325 15.78 3.00 -3.08
C PHE A 325 16.56 3.65 -1.95
N TYR A 326 16.05 3.55 -0.73
CA TYR A 326 16.68 4.05 0.49
C TYR A 326 17.18 2.90 1.32
N VAL A 327 18.46 2.90 1.62
CA VAL A 327 19.12 1.86 2.42
C VAL A 327 19.78 2.51 3.63
N TYR A 328 19.82 1.77 4.73
CA TYR A 328 20.50 2.19 5.92
C TYR A 328 22.02 2.22 5.68
N ASP A 329 22.63 3.38 5.92
CA ASP A 329 24.07 3.60 5.81
C ASP A 329 24.73 3.37 7.17
N ASN A 330 25.63 2.38 7.22
CA ASN A 330 26.38 2.04 8.44
C ASN A 330 27.58 2.96 8.69
N ASN A 331 27.94 3.85 7.75
CA ASN A 331 29.11 4.72 7.84
C ASN A 331 28.87 5.99 8.63
#